data_6e4feee7874228d7b6487c3b77e0db49
#
_entry.id   6e4feee7874228d7b6487c3b77e0db49
#
_cell.length_a   1.000
_cell.length_b   1.000
_cell.length_c   1.000
_cell.angle_alpha   90.00
_cell.angle_beta   90.00
_cell.angle_gamma   90.00
#
_symmetry.space_group_name_H-M   'P 1'
#
loop_
_entity.id
_entity.type
_entity.pdbx_description
1 polymer ?
#
loop_
_entity_poly.entity_id
_entity_poly.type
_entity_poly.pdbx_seq_one_letter_code
_entity_poly.pdbx_strand_id
1 'polypeptide(L)'
;MFKNLLKEYQEGYAYLFSDRSFYKKLWIIPFLLFFPFIKYPFGIIFIKGWQVQMVEDIMLDKPLQSLQIKKIILKGLQITWVTIIYWMIPTAFCYLLGVKGILGLFLDILEFIQGGLTGYLTDYIEDYIATLFIYFIWGMISNPILQCGIIRYALTGKWLELLNIPKNILFLMANLHNFLKFYVFYLVTVLLLIILDSLLLFIAFPIEILLLPFLLALYYGSVSHELGHLAKNAFLKQVNRKKDLTADNPTDYIENKRSH
;
A
#
# COMPACT_ATOMS: atom_id res chain seq x y z
N MET A 1 9.28 -21.03 9.78
CA MET A 1 9.10 -19.65 9.30
C MET A 1 9.22 -19.56 7.78
N PHE A 2 10.36 -19.92 7.17
CA PHE A 2 10.59 -19.79 5.73
C PHE A 2 9.61 -20.60 4.85
N LYS A 3 9.29 -21.86 5.23
CA LYS A 3 8.29 -22.68 4.51
C LYS A 3 6.88 -22.06 4.49
N ASN A 4 6.48 -21.41 5.57
CA ASN A 4 5.16 -20.72 5.61
C ASN A 4 5.16 -19.48 4.71
N LEU A 5 6.24 -18.75 4.69
CA LEU A 5 6.40 -17.57 3.85
C LEU A 5 6.38 -17.93 2.36
N LEU A 6 7.07 -19.01 1.96
CA LEU A 6 7.02 -19.56 0.60
C LEU A 6 5.59 -20.00 0.21
N LYS A 7 4.86 -20.60 1.13
CA LYS A 7 3.47 -21.01 0.92
C LYS A 7 2.57 -19.78 0.70
N GLU A 8 2.72 -18.74 1.52
CA GLU A 8 2.01 -17.47 1.38
C GLU A 8 2.23 -16.83 0.01
N TYR A 9 3.48 -16.82 -0.49
CA TYR A 9 3.78 -16.38 -1.86
C TYR A 9 3.10 -17.25 -2.92
N GLN A 10 3.17 -18.57 -2.78
CA GLN A 10 2.53 -19.47 -3.74
C GLN A 10 1.01 -19.29 -3.79
N GLU A 11 0.36 -19.13 -2.64
CA GLU A 11 -1.08 -18.85 -2.54
C GLU A 11 -1.43 -17.49 -3.15
N GLY A 12 -0.63 -16.45 -2.87
CA GLY A 12 -0.80 -15.12 -3.46
C GLY A 12 -0.68 -15.12 -4.98
N TYR A 13 0.33 -15.78 -5.51
CA TYR A 13 0.49 -15.92 -6.97
C TYR A 13 -0.60 -16.80 -7.58
N ALA A 14 -0.96 -17.92 -6.95
CA ALA A 14 -2.05 -18.78 -7.42
C ALA A 14 -3.37 -18.01 -7.49
N TYR A 15 -3.66 -17.16 -6.51
CA TYR A 15 -4.83 -16.29 -6.52
C TYR A 15 -4.79 -15.28 -7.67
N LEU A 16 -3.65 -14.61 -7.88
CA LEU A 16 -3.48 -13.64 -8.96
C LEU A 16 -3.64 -14.28 -10.34
N PHE A 17 -3.13 -15.48 -10.53
CA PHE A 17 -3.17 -16.22 -11.80
C PHE A 17 -4.40 -17.12 -11.96
N SER A 18 -5.27 -17.21 -10.96
CA SER A 18 -6.53 -18.01 -11.05
C SER A 18 -7.51 -17.47 -12.09
N ASP A 19 -7.46 -16.17 -12.37
CA ASP A 19 -8.29 -15.55 -13.41
C ASP A 19 -7.60 -15.62 -14.78
N ARG A 20 -8.19 -16.37 -15.72
CA ARG A 20 -7.69 -16.47 -17.11
C ARG A 20 -7.56 -15.12 -17.81
N SER A 21 -8.34 -14.13 -17.41
CA SER A 21 -8.25 -12.76 -17.94
C SER A 21 -7.19 -11.90 -17.24
N PHE A 22 -6.54 -12.41 -16.17
CA PHE A 22 -5.54 -11.69 -15.40
C PHE A 22 -4.38 -11.20 -16.27
N TYR A 23 -3.91 -12.02 -17.20
CA TYR A 23 -2.86 -11.62 -18.14
C TYR A 23 -3.22 -10.37 -18.94
N LYS A 24 -4.47 -10.25 -19.37
CA LYS A 24 -4.96 -9.05 -20.08
C LYS A 24 -5.06 -7.84 -19.13
N LYS A 25 -5.42 -8.07 -17.86
CA LYS A 25 -5.54 -7.04 -16.84
C LYS A 25 -4.17 -6.61 -16.32
N LEU A 26 -3.22 -7.53 -16.22
CA LEU A 26 -1.86 -7.27 -15.77
C LEU A 26 -1.15 -6.25 -16.67
N TRP A 27 -1.46 -6.20 -17.97
CA TRP A 27 -0.92 -5.21 -18.90
C TRP A 27 -1.36 -3.77 -18.60
N ILE A 28 -2.53 -3.57 -18.00
CA ILE A 28 -3.02 -2.22 -17.67
C ILE A 28 -2.14 -1.59 -16.59
N ILE A 29 -1.72 -2.37 -15.60
CA ILE A 29 -0.90 -1.87 -14.48
C ILE A 29 0.51 -1.47 -14.96
N PRO A 30 1.27 -2.33 -15.66
CA PRO A 30 2.54 -1.94 -16.25
C PRO A 30 2.42 -0.76 -17.20
N PHE A 31 1.37 -0.74 -18.05
CA PHE A 31 1.14 0.38 -18.96
C PHE A 31 0.98 1.71 -18.21
N LEU A 32 0.18 1.74 -17.14
CA LEU A 32 0.01 2.93 -16.30
C LEU A 32 1.28 3.32 -15.55
N LEU A 33 2.14 2.35 -15.22
CA LEU A 33 3.42 2.60 -14.53
C LEU A 33 4.55 2.99 -15.49
N PHE A 34 4.47 2.57 -16.76
CA PHE A 34 5.52 2.81 -17.74
C PHE A 34 5.60 4.29 -18.16
N PHE A 35 4.48 5.00 -18.23
CA PHE A 35 4.45 6.41 -18.59
C PHE A 35 4.74 7.30 -17.36
N PRO A 36 5.92 7.97 -17.26
CA PRO A 36 6.31 8.73 -16.07
C PRO A 36 5.34 9.88 -15.74
N PHE A 37 4.73 10.50 -16.74
CA PHE A 37 3.73 11.55 -16.54
C PHE A 37 2.37 11.01 -16.10
N ILE A 38 2.04 9.77 -16.45
CA ILE A 38 0.81 9.08 -16.05
C ILE A 38 1.05 8.29 -14.75
N LYS A 39 2.29 7.79 -14.54
CA LYS A 39 2.68 6.97 -13.40
C LYS A 39 2.36 7.66 -12.06
N TYR A 40 2.81 8.89 -11.88
CA TYR A 40 2.75 9.50 -10.55
C TYR A 40 1.34 9.85 -10.10
N PRO A 41 0.44 10.51 -10.87
CA PRO A 41 -0.93 10.69 -10.38
C PRO A 41 -1.81 9.45 -10.59
N PHE A 42 -1.85 8.88 -11.80
CA PHE A 42 -2.85 7.87 -12.15
C PHE A 42 -2.43 6.43 -11.77
N GLY A 43 -1.15 6.08 -11.91
CA GLY A 43 -0.66 4.75 -11.58
C GLY A 43 -0.81 4.44 -10.09
N ILE A 44 -0.44 5.38 -9.22
CA ILE A 44 -0.57 5.24 -7.76
C ILE A 44 -2.05 5.14 -7.37
N ILE A 45 -2.89 6.01 -7.92
CA ILE A 45 -4.34 5.99 -7.69
C ILE A 45 -4.91 4.61 -8.06
N PHE A 46 -4.56 4.11 -9.25
CA PHE A 46 -5.05 2.83 -9.74
C PHE A 46 -4.61 1.68 -8.83
N ILE A 47 -3.32 1.61 -8.47
CA ILE A 47 -2.77 0.57 -7.61
C ILE A 47 -3.43 0.58 -6.22
N LYS A 48 -3.59 1.74 -5.61
CA LYS A 48 -4.25 1.88 -4.31
C LYS A 48 -5.71 1.46 -4.35
N GLY A 49 -6.43 1.82 -5.40
CA GLY A 49 -7.82 1.38 -5.60
C GLY A 49 -7.93 -0.12 -5.85
N TRP A 50 -7.01 -0.69 -6.62
CA TRP A 50 -6.92 -2.14 -6.85
C TRP A 50 -6.60 -2.90 -5.56
N GLN A 51 -5.71 -2.38 -4.72
CA GLN A 51 -5.42 -2.93 -3.39
C GLN A 51 -6.70 -3.10 -2.55
N VAL A 52 -7.54 -2.05 -2.48
CA VAL A 52 -8.82 -2.14 -1.75
C VAL A 52 -9.75 -3.17 -2.35
N GLN A 53 -9.85 -3.20 -3.68
CA GLN A 53 -10.71 -4.18 -4.35
C GLN A 53 -10.25 -5.61 -4.06
N MET A 54 -8.95 -5.89 -4.09
CA MET A 54 -8.41 -7.20 -3.73
C MET A 54 -8.72 -7.57 -2.28
N VAL A 55 -8.52 -6.64 -1.36
CA VAL A 55 -8.86 -6.88 0.06
C VAL A 55 -10.34 -7.22 0.22
N GLU A 56 -11.24 -6.48 -0.45
CA GLU A 56 -12.68 -6.79 -0.44
C GLU A 56 -12.99 -8.18 -1.01
N ASP A 57 -12.41 -8.52 -2.15
CA ASP A 57 -12.68 -9.79 -2.84
C ASP A 57 -12.22 -10.99 -1.99
N ILE A 58 -11.03 -10.90 -1.39
CA ILE A 58 -10.49 -11.94 -0.51
C ILE A 58 -11.32 -12.09 0.77
N MET A 59 -11.74 -10.97 1.37
CA MET A 59 -12.59 -10.99 2.57
C MET A 59 -13.94 -11.65 2.33
N LEU A 60 -14.49 -11.53 1.12
CA LEU A 60 -15.78 -12.09 0.70
C LEU A 60 -15.66 -13.46 0.04
N ASP A 61 -14.47 -14.09 0.05
CA ASP A 61 -14.17 -15.34 -0.66
C ASP A 61 -14.56 -15.30 -2.15
N LYS A 62 -14.49 -14.11 -2.76
CA LYS A 62 -14.79 -13.93 -4.18
C LYS A 62 -13.53 -14.15 -5.00
N PRO A 63 -13.67 -14.76 -6.19
CA PRO A 63 -12.58 -14.77 -7.15
C PRO A 63 -12.24 -13.34 -7.54
N LEU A 64 -11.01 -13.11 -8.01
CA LEU A 64 -10.58 -11.78 -8.46
C LEU A 64 -11.56 -11.24 -9.51
N GLN A 65 -12.33 -10.21 -9.14
CA GLN A 65 -13.37 -9.69 -10.01
C GLN A 65 -12.76 -8.99 -11.24
N SER A 66 -13.54 -8.89 -12.30
CA SER A 66 -13.16 -8.08 -13.44
C SER A 66 -12.84 -6.65 -12.98
N LEU A 67 -11.74 -6.08 -13.48
CA LEU A 67 -11.30 -4.72 -13.13
C LEU A 67 -12.42 -3.70 -13.43
N GLN A 68 -13.13 -3.29 -12.39
CA GLN A 68 -14.10 -2.20 -12.48
C GLN A 68 -13.34 -0.87 -12.40
N ILE A 69 -12.75 -0.44 -13.52
CA ILE A 69 -11.80 0.69 -13.61
C ILE A 69 -12.35 1.93 -12.91
N LYS A 70 -13.62 2.29 -13.14
CA LYS A 70 -14.25 3.47 -12.51
C LYS A 70 -14.26 3.37 -10.98
N LYS A 71 -14.59 2.19 -10.44
CA LYS A 71 -14.65 1.93 -8.99
C LYS A 71 -13.24 1.93 -8.37
N ILE A 72 -12.27 1.33 -9.08
CA ILE A 72 -10.86 1.31 -8.67
C ILE A 72 -10.30 2.73 -8.59
N ILE A 73 -10.51 3.55 -9.63
CA ILE A 73 -10.02 4.93 -9.65
C ILE A 73 -10.64 5.74 -8.51
N LEU A 74 -11.95 5.63 -8.28
CA LEU A 74 -12.63 6.35 -7.21
C LEU A 74 -12.06 5.98 -5.83
N LYS A 75 -11.91 4.69 -5.54
CA LYS A 75 -11.32 4.20 -4.29
C LYS A 75 -9.86 4.64 -4.15
N GLY A 76 -9.11 4.56 -5.23
CA GLY A 76 -7.72 4.98 -5.28
C GLY A 76 -7.56 6.47 -5.02
N LEU A 77 -8.40 7.31 -5.59
CA LEU A 77 -8.43 8.76 -5.31
C LEU A 77 -8.67 9.04 -3.82
N GLN A 78 -9.63 8.36 -3.21
CA GLN A 78 -9.94 8.52 -1.78
C GLN A 78 -8.74 8.16 -0.91
N ILE A 79 -8.06 7.03 -1.19
CA ILE A 79 -6.88 6.63 -0.41
C ILE A 79 -5.70 7.58 -0.67
N THR A 80 -5.47 7.97 -1.90
CA THR A 80 -4.38 8.89 -2.25
C THR A 80 -4.57 10.23 -1.53
N TRP A 81 -5.79 10.73 -1.50
CA TRP A 81 -6.12 11.95 -0.78
C TRP A 81 -5.83 11.84 0.72
N VAL A 82 -6.26 10.74 1.34
CA VAL A 82 -5.95 10.47 2.75
C VAL A 82 -4.45 10.31 2.97
N THR A 83 -3.75 9.63 2.06
CA THR A 83 -2.29 9.49 2.14
C THR A 83 -1.60 10.86 2.12
N ILE A 84 -2.03 11.79 1.28
CA ILE A 84 -1.51 13.16 1.25
C ILE A 84 -1.72 13.82 2.62
N ILE A 85 -2.91 13.71 3.23
CA ILE A 85 -3.18 14.26 4.57
C ILE A 85 -2.21 13.69 5.61
N TYR A 86 -1.98 12.36 5.60
CA TYR A 86 -1.01 11.74 6.49
C TYR A 86 0.41 12.28 6.30
N TRP A 87 0.82 12.55 5.05
CA TRP A 87 2.15 13.08 4.74
C TRP A 87 2.30 14.58 5.00
N MET A 88 1.20 15.33 5.18
CA MET A 88 1.27 16.71 5.65
C MET A 88 1.76 16.83 7.10
N ILE A 89 1.56 15.80 7.93
CA ILE A 89 1.97 15.82 9.34
C ILE A 89 3.49 15.93 9.50
N PRO A 90 4.32 15.04 8.91
CA PRO A 90 5.77 15.19 9.00
C PRO A 90 6.27 16.47 8.31
N THR A 91 5.60 16.93 7.24
CA THR A 91 5.93 18.21 6.59
C THR A 91 5.75 19.38 7.56
N ALA A 92 4.62 19.43 8.27
CA ALA A 92 4.39 20.46 9.29
C ALA A 92 5.40 20.35 10.45
N PHE A 93 5.76 19.13 10.85
CA PHE A 93 6.74 18.90 11.89
C PHE A 93 8.15 19.36 11.47
N CYS A 94 8.58 19.07 10.25
CA CYS A 94 9.83 19.60 9.69
C CYS A 94 9.84 21.13 9.72
N TYR A 95 8.75 21.76 9.30
CA TYR A 95 8.61 23.21 9.33
C TYR A 95 8.75 23.78 10.75
N LEU A 96 8.12 23.15 11.76
CA LEU A 96 8.21 23.58 13.16
C LEU A 96 9.62 23.43 13.73
N LEU A 97 10.41 22.47 13.27
CA LEU A 97 11.79 22.26 13.68
C LEU A 97 12.80 23.13 12.89
N GLY A 98 12.33 23.94 11.96
CA GLY A 98 13.20 24.73 11.09
C GLY A 98 13.99 23.90 10.07
N VAL A 99 13.59 22.62 9.86
CA VAL A 99 14.19 21.70 8.90
C VAL A 99 13.42 21.82 7.58
N LYS A 100 14.14 21.81 6.46
CA LYS A 100 13.48 21.83 5.14
C LYS A 100 12.66 20.56 4.96
N GLY A 101 11.36 20.72 4.78
CA GLY A 101 10.49 19.59 4.43
C GLY A 101 10.77 19.08 3.01
N ILE A 102 10.12 17.96 2.62
CA ILE A 102 10.34 17.29 1.32
C ILE A 102 10.15 18.25 0.12
N LEU A 103 9.22 19.20 0.23
CA LEU A 103 9.01 20.23 -0.81
C LEU A 103 10.21 21.18 -0.92
N GLY A 104 10.76 21.61 0.22
CA GLY A 104 11.97 22.45 0.24
C GLY A 104 13.16 21.73 -0.38
N LEU A 105 13.39 20.46 0.00
CA LEU A 105 14.43 19.63 -0.59
C LEU A 105 14.25 19.44 -2.10
N PHE A 106 13.02 19.31 -2.57
CA PHE A 106 12.74 19.22 -4.00
C PHE A 106 13.08 20.51 -4.74
N LEU A 107 12.78 21.65 -4.15
CA LEU A 107 13.14 22.95 -4.71
C LEU A 107 14.66 23.14 -4.77
N ASP A 108 15.38 22.73 -3.71
CA ASP A 108 16.85 22.76 -3.67
C ASP A 108 17.47 21.89 -4.78
N ILE A 109 16.91 20.70 -5.03
CA ILE A 109 17.33 19.84 -6.13
C ILE A 109 17.10 20.52 -7.49
N LEU A 110 15.98 21.19 -7.67
CA LEU A 110 15.70 21.93 -8.90
C LEU A 110 16.67 23.10 -9.08
N GLU A 111 16.97 23.86 -8.02
CA GLU A 111 17.96 24.93 -8.03
C GLU A 111 19.37 24.40 -8.34
N PHE A 112 19.75 23.24 -7.74
CA PHE A 112 21.02 22.57 -8.02
C PHE A 112 21.14 22.17 -9.50
N ILE A 113 20.07 21.61 -10.08
CA ILE A 113 20.05 21.23 -11.51
C ILE A 113 20.17 22.48 -12.41
N GLN A 114 19.57 23.60 -12.01
CA GLN A 114 19.60 24.84 -12.78
C GLN A 114 20.88 25.66 -12.60
N GLY A 115 21.47 25.64 -11.41
CA GLY A 115 22.60 26.47 -11.02
C GLY A 115 23.99 25.85 -11.18
N GLY A 116 24.08 24.57 -11.53
CA GLY A 116 25.36 23.84 -11.59
C GLY A 116 25.96 23.52 -10.20
N LEU A 117 27.06 22.74 -10.21
CA LEU A 117 27.72 22.10 -9.02
C LEU A 117 28.35 23.04 -7.97
N THR A 118 28.00 24.32 -7.92
CA THR A 118 28.69 25.31 -7.08
C THR A 118 28.02 25.60 -5.73
N GLY A 119 26.92 24.92 -5.39
CA GLY A 119 26.23 25.10 -4.12
C GLY A 119 26.81 24.23 -2.98
N TYR A 120 26.82 24.77 -1.78
CA TYR A 120 27.28 24.16 -0.52
C TYR A 120 26.61 22.81 -0.25
N LEU A 121 27.20 21.73 -0.74
CA LEU A 121 26.66 20.36 -0.64
C LEU A 121 26.54 19.90 0.84
N THR A 122 27.40 20.41 1.73
CA THR A 122 27.46 20.03 3.14
C THR A 122 26.26 20.48 3.94
N ASP A 123 25.79 21.70 3.77
CA ASP A 123 24.65 22.25 4.54
C ASP A 123 23.34 21.59 4.12
N TYR A 124 23.24 21.16 2.87
CA TYR A 124 22.08 20.42 2.36
C TYR A 124 22.01 18.98 2.87
N ILE A 125 23.19 18.33 3.12
CA ILE A 125 23.22 16.91 3.55
C ILE A 125 22.60 16.74 4.93
N GLU A 126 22.88 17.65 5.89
CA GLU A 126 22.33 17.56 7.25
C GLU A 126 20.80 17.70 7.24
N ASP A 127 20.27 18.70 6.55
CA ASP A 127 18.83 18.90 6.39
C ASP A 127 18.18 17.71 5.68
N TYR A 128 18.87 17.11 4.69
CA TYR A 128 18.40 15.95 3.97
C TYR A 128 18.27 14.74 4.89
N ILE A 129 19.31 14.45 5.66
CA ILE A 129 19.31 13.33 6.62
C ILE A 129 18.23 13.50 7.67
N ALA A 130 18.12 14.70 8.25
CA ALA A 130 17.11 15.00 9.26
C ALA A 130 15.68 14.83 8.69
N THR A 131 15.42 15.37 7.50
CA THR A 131 14.14 15.22 6.83
C THR A 131 13.83 13.75 6.53
N LEU A 132 14.74 13.03 5.90
CA LEU A 132 14.54 11.61 5.60
C LEU A 132 14.28 10.78 6.85
N PHE A 133 14.97 11.09 7.98
CA PHE A 133 14.77 10.42 9.25
C PHE A 133 13.37 10.68 9.82
N ILE A 134 12.90 11.93 9.81
CA ILE A 134 11.55 12.30 10.25
C ILE A 134 10.49 11.56 9.40
N TYR A 135 10.63 11.58 8.08
CA TYR A 135 9.69 10.92 7.20
C TYR A 135 9.74 9.39 7.32
N PHE A 136 10.92 8.83 7.56
CA PHE A 136 11.08 7.39 7.81
C PHE A 136 10.36 6.96 9.09
N ILE A 137 10.60 7.65 10.21
CA ILE A 137 9.91 7.35 11.49
C ILE A 137 8.40 7.51 11.32
N TRP A 138 7.97 8.61 10.69
CA TRP A 138 6.54 8.81 10.42
C TRP A 138 5.96 7.71 9.55
N GLY A 139 6.65 7.29 8.51
CA GLY A 139 6.24 6.19 7.65
C GLY A 139 6.07 4.88 8.41
N MET A 140 7.00 4.57 9.32
CA MET A 140 6.92 3.39 10.19
C MET A 140 5.68 3.39 11.10
N ILE A 141 5.22 4.56 11.54
CA ILE A 141 4.05 4.71 12.41
C ILE A 141 2.76 4.79 11.59
N SER A 142 2.75 5.63 10.56
CA SER A 142 1.54 5.96 9.81
C SER A 142 1.10 4.84 8.85
N ASN A 143 2.05 4.11 8.27
CA ASN A 143 1.73 3.04 7.32
C ASN A 143 0.88 1.91 7.97
N PRO A 144 1.22 1.35 9.16
CA PRO A 144 0.34 0.40 9.85
C PRO A 144 -1.07 0.94 10.08
N ILE A 145 -1.18 2.18 10.51
CA ILE A 145 -2.46 2.83 10.79
C ILE A 145 -3.28 2.97 9.51
N LEU A 146 -2.63 3.37 8.40
CA LEU A 146 -3.28 3.51 7.10
C LEU A 146 -3.74 2.14 6.55
N GLN A 147 -2.94 1.08 6.73
CA GLN A 147 -3.33 -0.27 6.32
C GLN A 147 -4.57 -0.75 7.11
N CYS A 148 -4.65 -0.46 8.41
CA CYS A 148 -5.86 -0.69 9.20
C CYS A 148 -7.07 0.09 8.65
N GLY A 149 -6.85 1.33 8.27
CA GLY A 149 -7.85 2.16 7.61
C GLY A 149 -8.33 1.56 6.28
N ILE A 150 -7.42 1.03 5.46
CA ILE A 150 -7.74 0.35 4.20
C ILE A 150 -8.62 -0.89 4.45
N ILE A 151 -8.27 -1.73 5.43
CA ILE A 151 -9.08 -2.88 5.83
C ILE A 151 -10.48 -2.44 6.24
N ARG A 152 -10.59 -1.44 7.10
CA ARG A 152 -11.88 -0.96 7.58
C ARG A 152 -12.70 -0.27 6.50
N TYR A 153 -12.04 0.43 5.58
CA TYR A 153 -12.68 0.99 4.39
C TYR A 153 -13.21 -0.12 3.48
N ALA A 154 -12.42 -1.17 3.23
CA ALA A 154 -12.85 -2.33 2.47
C ALA A 154 -14.10 -3.01 3.08
N LEU A 155 -14.15 -3.09 4.43
CA LEU A 155 -15.27 -3.67 5.18
C LEU A 155 -16.54 -2.83 5.11
N THR A 156 -16.42 -1.51 5.25
CA THR A 156 -17.58 -0.62 5.47
C THR A 156 -17.99 0.15 4.22
N GLY A 157 -17.13 0.24 3.21
CA GLY A 157 -17.31 1.11 2.05
C GLY A 157 -17.21 2.61 2.37
N LYS A 158 -16.98 3.00 3.63
CA LYS A 158 -16.94 4.41 4.08
C LYS A 158 -15.51 4.92 4.10
N TRP A 159 -15.14 5.80 3.18
CA TRP A 159 -13.77 6.34 3.07
C TRP A 159 -13.30 7.10 4.33
N LEU A 160 -14.23 7.65 5.14
CA LEU A 160 -13.91 8.30 6.42
C LEU A 160 -13.26 7.34 7.44
N GLU A 161 -13.40 6.02 7.27
CA GLU A 161 -12.70 5.05 8.11
C GLU A 161 -11.18 5.11 7.93
N LEU A 162 -10.69 5.58 6.78
CA LEU A 162 -9.27 5.83 6.54
C LEU A 162 -8.71 6.92 7.47
N LEU A 163 -9.50 7.94 7.78
CA LEU A 163 -9.13 9.08 8.64
C LEU A 163 -9.38 8.82 10.13
N ASN A 164 -10.07 7.75 10.48
CA ASN A 164 -10.40 7.44 11.87
C ASN A 164 -9.19 6.83 12.60
N ILE A 165 -8.16 7.65 12.82
CA ILE A 165 -6.89 7.25 13.43
C ILE A 165 -7.09 6.49 14.75
N PRO A 166 -7.90 6.97 15.74
CA PRO A 166 -8.06 6.24 16.99
C PRO A 166 -8.61 4.84 16.81
N LYS A 167 -9.62 4.65 15.97
CA LYS A 167 -10.16 3.32 15.70
C LYS A 167 -9.19 2.45 14.92
N ASN A 168 -8.37 3.02 14.03
CA ASN A 168 -7.35 2.28 13.29
C ASN A 168 -6.24 1.81 14.23
N ILE A 169 -5.81 2.62 15.20
CA ILE A 169 -4.85 2.22 16.25
C ILE A 169 -5.44 1.11 17.11
N LEU A 170 -6.69 1.22 17.57
CA LEU A 170 -7.34 0.17 18.35
C LEU A 170 -7.43 -1.15 17.56
N PHE A 171 -7.74 -1.08 16.27
CA PHE A 171 -7.76 -2.26 15.39
C PHE A 171 -6.37 -2.87 15.23
N LEU A 172 -5.34 -2.05 15.06
CA LEU A 172 -3.93 -2.46 15.00
C LEU A 172 -3.53 -3.21 16.28
N MET A 173 -3.79 -2.62 17.44
CA MET A 173 -3.43 -3.19 18.74
C MET A 173 -4.17 -4.53 18.99
N ALA A 174 -5.45 -4.61 18.63
CA ALA A 174 -6.24 -5.83 18.77
C ALA A 174 -5.74 -6.99 17.88
N ASN A 175 -5.03 -6.68 16.80
CA ASN A 175 -4.52 -7.63 15.82
C ASN A 175 -2.98 -7.56 15.64
N LEU A 176 -2.27 -7.03 16.63
CA LEU A 176 -0.83 -6.72 16.54
C LEU A 176 0.00 -7.91 16.05
N HIS A 177 -0.26 -9.11 16.56
CA HIS A 177 0.47 -10.32 16.16
C HIS A 177 0.33 -10.62 14.65
N ASN A 178 -0.86 -10.48 14.09
CA ASN A 178 -1.11 -10.70 12.67
C ASN A 178 -0.47 -9.60 11.81
N PHE A 179 -0.51 -8.36 12.32
CA PHE A 179 0.19 -7.25 11.67
C PHE A 179 1.70 -7.41 11.68
N LEU A 180 2.30 -7.91 12.76
CA LEU A 180 3.73 -8.20 12.79
C LEU A 180 4.12 -9.25 11.74
N LYS A 181 3.32 -10.31 11.58
CA LYS A 181 3.54 -11.31 10.51
C LYS A 181 3.45 -10.68 9.13
N PHE A 182 2.42 -9.87 8.89
CA PHE A 182 2.25 -9.13 7.65
C PHE A 182 3.44 -8.21 7.37
N TYR A 183 3.96 -7.50 8.37
CA TYR A 183 5.12 -6.63 8.19
C TYR A 183 6.42 -7.39 7.91
N VAL A 184 6.62 -8.56 8.51
CA VAL A 184 7.75 -9.42 8.16
C VAL A 184 7.64 -9.86 6.69
N PHE A 185 6.45 -10.29 6.25
CA PHE A 185 6.20 -10.63 4.86
C PHE A 185 6.47 -9.43 3.94
N TYR A 186 5.92 -8.27 4.28
CA TYR A 186 6.10 -7.02 3.54
C TYR A 186 7.59 -6.64 3.40
N LEU A 187 8.35 -6.65 4.49
CA LEU A 187 9.78 -6.33 4.48
C LEU A 187 10.59 -7.31 3.60
N VAL A 188 10.32 -8.62 3.72
CA VAL A 188 10.97 -9.63 2.88
C VAL A 188 10.63 -9.40 1.41
N THR A 189 9.37 -9.08 1.10
CA THR A 189 8.94 -8.80 -0.29
C THR A 189 9.62 -7.56 -0.85
N VAL A 190 9.75 -6.49 -0.06
CA VAL A 190 10.48 -5.26 -0.44
C VAL A 190 11.96 -5.57 -0.69
N LEU A 191 12.61 -6.31 0.20
CA LEU A 191 14.02 -6.70 0.04
C LEU A 191 14.25 -7.53 -1.22
N LEU A 192 13.38 -8.51 -1.48
CA LEU A 192 13.44 -9.31 -2.70
C LEU A 192 13.25 -8.45 -3.96
N LEU A 193 12.32 -7.49 -3.92
CA LEU A 193 12.11 -6.56 -5.03
C LEU A 193 13.37 -5.71 -5.27
N ILE A 194 13.96 -5.15 -4.22
CA ILE A 194 15.18 -4.32 -4.32
C ILE A 194 16.35 -5.14 -4.87
N ILE A 195 16.55 -6.37 -4.39
CA ILE A 195 17.63 -7.25 -4.87
C ILE A 195 17.41 -7.57 -6.35
N LEU A 196 16.20 -7.93 -6.74
CA LEU A 196 15.87 -8.28 -8.11
C LEU A 196 16.01 -7.07 -9.06
N ASP A 197 15.55 -5.91 -8.64
CA ASP A 197 15.68 -4.64 -9.35
C ASP A 197 17.16 -4.27 -9.56
N SER A 198 17.97 -4.35 -8.49
CA SER A 198 19.41 -4.10 -8.55
C SER A 198 20.13 -5.06 -9.48
N LEU A 199 19.77 -6.35 -9.47
CA LEU A 199 20.34 -7.34 -10.37
C LEU A 199 19.98 -7.05 -11.83
N LEU A 200 18.71 -6.70 -12.10
CA LEU A 200 18.26 -6.36 -13.44
C LEU A 200 18.93 -5.08 -13.97
N LEU A 201 19.08 -4.07 -13.13
CA LEU A 201 19.81 -2.84 -13.46
C LEU A 201 21.25 -3.13 -13.89
N PHE A 202 21.93 -4.02 -13.14
CA PHE A 202 23.33 -4.37 -13.40
C PHE A 202 23.52 -5.22 -14.65
N ILE A 203 22.60 -6.16 -14.93
CA ILE A 203 22.74 -7.13 -16.02
C ILE A 203 22.25 -6.53 -17.34
N ALA A 204 21.12 -5.83 -17.34
CA ALA A 204 20.48 -5.39 -18.57
C ALA A 204 19.49 -4.23 -18.33
N PHE A 205 20.01 -3.02 -18.18
CA PHE A 205 19.24 -1.80 -17.99
C PHE A 205 18.00 -1.64 -18.91
N PRO A 206 18.05 -1.95 -20.23
CA PRO A 206 16.86 -1.85 -21.07
C PRO A 206 15.76 -2.87 -20.70
N ILE A 207 16.15 -4.05 -20.20
CA ILE A 207 15.21 -5.10 -19.78
C ILE A 207 14.54 -4.71 -18.45
N GLU A 208 15.29 -4.08 -17.55
CA GLU A 208 14.75 -3.57 -16.28
C GLU A 208 13.59 -2.59 -16.50
N ILE A 209 13.75 -1.62 -17.42
CA ILE A 209 12.69 -0.66 -17.72
C ILE A 209 11.39 -1.34 -18.13
N LEU A 210 11.47 -2.47 -18.85
CA LEU A 210 10.30 -3.24 -19.27
C LEU A 210 9.74 -4.15 -18.17
N LEU A 211 10.60 -4.74 -17.34
CA LEU A 211 10.20 -5.73 -16.33
C LEU A 211 9.77 -5.08 -15.01
N LEU A 212 10.34 -3.94 -14.62
CA LEU A 212 10.04 -3.27 -13.36
C LEU A 212 8.55 -3.02 -13.14
N PRO A 213 7.75 -2.53 -14.12
CA PRO A 213 6.32 -2.38 -13.93
C PRO A 213 5.58 -3.69 -13.63
N PHE A 214 6.03 -4.82 -14.21
CA PHE A 214 5.46 -6.14 -13.91
C PHE A 214 5.83 -6.61 -12.51
N LEU A 215 7.08 -6.42 -12.11
CA LEU A 215 7.54 -6.75 -10.75
C LEU A 215 6.78 -5.93 -9.71
N LEU A 216 6.56 -4.65 -9.96
CA LEU A 216 5.73 -3.80 -9.09
C LEU A 216 4.28 -4.29 -9.04
N ALA A 217 3.68 -4.69 -10.16
CA ALA A 217 2.33 -5.23 -10.17
C ALA A 217 2.23 -6.53 -9.36
N LEU A 218 3.20 -7.44 -9.49
CA LEU A 218 3.27 -8.67 -8.70
C LEU A 218 3.50 -8.37 -7.21
N TYR A 219 4.38 -7.42 -6.90
CA TYR A 219 4.63 -6.96 -5.53
C TYR A 219 3.35 -6.43 -4.87
N TYR A 220 2.68 -5.47 -5.51
CA TYR A 220 1.44 -4.90 -4.97
C TYR A 220 0.33 -5.94 -4.88
N GLY A 221 0.26 -6.87 -5.82
CA GLY A 221 -0.69 -7.97 -5.80
C GLY A 221 -0.48 -8.89 -4.60
N SER A 222 0.76 -9.33 -4.36
CA SER A 222 1.11 -10.22 -3.24
C SER A 222 0.86 -9.53 -1.89
N VAL A 223 1.28 -8.28 -1.74
CA VAL A 223 1.04 -7.50 -0.51
C VAL A 223 -0.45 -7.28 -0.26
N SER A 224 -1.23 -7.03 -1.31
CA SER A 224 -2.69 -6.86 -1.19
C SER A 224 -3.39 -8.16 -0.82
N HIS A 225 -2.90 -9.29 -1.33
CA HIS A 225 -3.40 -10.62 -0.99
C HIS A 225 -3.22 -10.91 0.51
N GLU A 226 -2.01 -10.73 1.03
CA GLU A 226 -1.73 -10.92 2.44
C GLU A 226 -2.52 -9.97 3.35
N LEU A 227 -2.68 -8.72 2.93
CA LEU A 227 -3.52 -7.76 3.63
C LEU A 227 -5.00 -8.21 3.66
N GLY A 228 -5.47 -8.81 2.57
CA GLY A 228 -6.82 -9.38 2.47
C GLY A 228 -7.03 -10.55 3.44
N HIS A 229 -6.06 -11.47 3.54
CA HIS A 229 -6.09 -12.56 4.52
C HIS A 229 -6.03 -12.07 5.96
N LEU A 230 -5.20 -11.07 6.24
CA LEU A 230 -5.17 -10.41 7.55
C LEU A 230 -6.54 -9.80 7.88
N ALA A 231 -7.14 -9.11 6.92
CA ALA A 231 -8.47 -8.52 7.07
C ALA A 231 -9.54 -9.56 7.36
N LYS A 232 -9.55 -10.67 6.60
CA LYS A 232 -10.47 -11.79 6.79
C LYS A 232 -10.31 -12.42 8.18
N ASN A 233 -9.09 -12.72 8.60
CA ASN A 233 -8.79 -13.31 9.91
C ASN A 233 -9.21 -12.39 11.06
N ALA A 234 -8.93 -11.08 10.95
CA ALA A 234 -9.34 -10.10 11.95
C ALA A 234 -10.86 -9.98 12.04
N PHE A 235 -11.55 -10.04 10.90
CA PHE A 235 -13.00 -10.02 10.84
C PHE A 235 -13.63 -11.27 11.46
N LEU A 236 -13.18 -12.46 11.07
CA LEU A 236 -13.67 -13.73 11.64
C LEU A 236 -13.49 -13.78 13.16
N LYS A 237 -12.38 -13.25 13.68
CA LYS A 237 -12.16 -13.13 15.14
C LYS A 237 -13.19 -12.22 15.82
N GLN A 238 -13.59 -11.13 15.16
CA GLN A 238 -14.63 -10.24 15.68
C GLN A 238 -16.02 -10.88 15.65
N VAL A 239 -16.33 -11.60 14.56
CA VAL A 239 -17.62 -12.31 14.41
C VAL A 239 -17.73 -13.44 15.44
N ASN A 240 -16.67 -14.24 15.63
CA ASN A 240 -16.69 -15.32 16.62
C ASN A 240 -16.84 -14.80 18.05
N ARG A 241 -16.22 -13.67 18.41
CA ARG A 241 -16.46 -13.01 19.71
C ARG A 241 -17.90 -12.51 19.88
N LYS A 242 -18.61 -12.20 18.78
CA LYS A 242 -20.03 -11.83 18.84
C LYS A 242 -20.96 -13.02 18.77
N LYS A 243 -20.54 -14.16 18.15
CA LYS A 243 -21.31 -15.42 18.13
C LYS A 243 -21.49 -16.03 19.51
N ASP A 244 -20.54 -15.81 20.41
CA ASP A 244 -20.74 -16.12 21.84
C ASP A 244 -21.88 -15.29 22.45
N LEU A 245 -22.42 -14.30 21.72
CA LEU A 245 -23.49 -13.39 22.13
C LEU A 245 -24.77 -13.47 21.25
N THR A 246 -24.72 -13.94 19.99
CA THR A 246 -25.90 -14.04 19.09
C THR A 246 -25.65 -15.01 17.93
N ALA A 247 -26.65 -15.86 17.63
CA ALA A 247 -26.56 -17.02 16.71
C ALA A 247 -26.69 -16.71 15.20
N ASP A 248 -26.24 -15.56 14.70
CA ASP A 248 -26.43 -15.17 13.30
C ASP A 248 -25.20 -15.38 12.40
N ASN A 249 -25.47 -15.70 11.12
CA ASN A 249 -24.50 -16.13 10.11
C ASN A 249 -23.53 -14.99 9.71
N PRO A 250 -22.20 -15.23 9.58
CA PRO A 250 -21.19 -14.19 9.30
C PRO A 250 -21.39 -13.44 7.97
N THR A 251 -21.94 -14.10 6.96
CA THR A 251 -22.18 -13.53 5.63
C THR A 251 -23.29 -12.48 5.64
N ASP A 252 -24.35 -12.70 6.41
CA ASP A 252 -25.48 -11.78 6.51
C ASP A 252 -25.11 -10.46 7.20
N TYR A 253 -24.08 -10.51 8.07
CA TYR A 253 -23.61 -9.30 8.77
C TYR A 253 -22.82 -8.35 7.84
N ILE A 254 -22.12 -8.88 6.85
CA ILE A 254 -21.36 -8.06 5.89
C ILE A 254 -22.32 -7.40 4.89
N GLU A 255 -23.34 -8.12 4.42
CA GLU A 255 -24.33 -7.58 3.49
C GLU A 255 -25.23 -6.53 4.14
N ASN A 256 -25.68 -6.75 5.36
CA ASN A 256 -26.50 -5.78 6.10
C ASN A 256 -25.75 -4.47 6.43
N LYS A 257 -24.44 -4.52 6.63
CA LYS A 257 -23.64 -3.32 6.93
C LYS A 257 -23.36 -2.46 5.71
N ARG A 258 -23.59 -2.99 4.50
CA ARG A 258 -23.43 -2.27 3.21
C ARG A 258 -24.73 -1.62 2.73
N SER A 259 -25.88 -2.03 3.26
CA SER A 259 -27.20 -1.48 2.91
C SER A 259 -27.61 -0.26 3.74
N HIS A 260 -26.81 0.13 4.73
CA HIS A 260 -26.94 1.33 5.55
C HIS A 260 -25.70 2.23 5.40
#